data_23ab8127e101dd13988e579509404a17
#
_entry.id   23ab8127e101dd13988e579509404a17
#
_cell.length_a   1.000
_cell.length_b   1.000
_cell.length_c   1.000
_cell.angle_alpha   90.00
_cell.angle_beta   90.00
_cell.angle_gamma   90.00
#
_symmetry.space_group_name_H-M   'P 1'
#
loop_
_entity.id
_entity.type
_entity.pdbx_description
1 polymer ?
#
loop_
_entity_poly.entity_id
_entity_poly.type
_entity_poly.pdbx_seq_one_letter_code
_entity_poly.pdbx_strand_id
1 'polypeptide(L)'
;MKNASRILYKVGKVFSIISIVFCALAIIGCAYGFTIKEDLYQQLVDQGASVASVEEVVGLLIAAIVALCIAIVIEAVRLVFVGKALAALDTTEKKPHIVLLVLSVVADTSIFYLLASIFGLIIANQNEKQPQQVQTTDGNLQ
;
A
#
# COMPACT_ATOMS: atom_id res chain seq x y z
N MET A 1 -11.82 -14.40 -12.62
CA MET A 1 -10.59 -14.00 -11.88
C MET A 1 -10.08 -12.63 -12.31
N LYS A 2 -9.86 -12.34 -13.60
CA LYS A 2 -9.30 -11.06 -14.09
C LYS A 2 -10.09 -9.83 -13.64
N ASN A 3 -11.42 -9.84 -13.72
CA ASN A 3 -12.26 -8.74 -13.26
C ASN A 3 -12.19 -8.55 -11.74
N ALA A 4 -12.13 -9.64 -10.97
CA ALA A 4 -11.99 -9.56 -9.51
C ALA A 4 -10.65 -8.93 -9.11
N SER A 5 -9.53 -9.36 -9.71
CA SER A 5 -8.22 -8.76 -9.48
C SER A 5 -8.20 -7.27 -9.85
N ARG A 6 -8.80 -6.91 -10.98
CA ARG A 6 -8.91 -5.50 -11.43
C ARG A 6 -9.69 -4.63 -10.46
N ILE A 7 -10.80 -5.14 -9.92
CA ILE A 7 -11.62 -4.44 -8.90
C ILE A 7 -10.82 -4.29 -7.61
N LEU A 8 -10.17 -5.35 -7.12
CA LEU A 8 -9.37 -5.32 -5.89
C LEU A 8 -8.22 -4.31 -5.99
N TYR A 9 -7.52 -4.24 -7.12
CA TYR A 9 -6.48 -3.22 -7.33
C TYR A 9 -7.04 -1.80 -7.34
N LYS A 10 -8.20 -1.58 -7.96
CA LYS A 10 -8.85 -0.26 -7.96
C LYS A 10 -9.29 0.15 -6.56
N VAL A 11 -9.90 -0.75 -5.81
CA VAL A 11 -10.31 -0.50 -4.43
C VAL A 11 -9.09 -0.22 -3.56
N GLY A 12 -8.04 -1.05 -3.63
CA GLY A 12 -6.79 -0.82 -2.92
C GLY A 12 -6.17 0.55 -3.25
N LYS A 13 -6.18 0.95 -4.54
CA LYS A 13 -5.70 2.26 -4.96
C LYS A 13 -6.45 3.42 -4.29
N VAL A 14 -7.77 3.32 -4.18
CA VAL A 14 -8.58 4.34 -3.48
C VAL A 14 -8.21 4.41 -2.00
N PHE A 15 -8.06 3.26 -1.33
CA PHE A 15 -7.63 3.21 0.06
C PHE A 15 -6.23 3.79 0.27
N SER A 16 -5.27 3.52 -0.61
CA SER A 16 -3.94 4.12 -0.55
C SER A 16 -3.96 5.64 -0.67
N ILE A 17 -4.80 6.19 -1.56
CA ILE A 17 -4.95 7.64 -1.70
C ILE A 17 -5.54 8.24 -0.42
N ILE A 18 -6.58 7.62 0.13
CA ILE A 18 -7.20 8.05 1.40
C ILE A 18 -6.17 7.99 2.53
N SER A 19 -5.38 6.92 2.62
CA SER A 19 -4.31 6.77 3.62
C SER A 19 -3.27 7.89 3.53
N ILE A 20 -2.82 8.24 2.33
CA ILE A 20 -1.88 9.36 2.12
C ILE A 20 -2.48 10.68 2.63
N VAL A 21 -3.75 10.95 2.33
CA VAL A 21 -4.42 12.17 2.79
C VAL A 21 -4.49 12.20 4.33
N PHE A 22 -4.87 11.08 4.96
CA PHE A 22 -4.91 10.99 6.42
C PHE A 22 -3.52 11.15 7.04
N CYS A 23 -2.48 10.54 6.48
CA CYS A 23 -1.10 10.72 6.96
C CYS A 23 -0.65 12.19 6.84
N ALA A 24 -0.99 12.87 5.73
CA ALA A 24 -0.67 14.29 5.56
C ALA A 24 -1.38 15.16 6.60
N LEU A 25 -2.67 14.92 6.87
CA LEU A 25 -3.42 15.62 7.90
C LEU A 25 -2.86 15.34 9.30
N ALA A 26 -2.44 14.10 9.57
CA ALA A 26 -1.82 13.73 10.83
C ALA A 26 -0.47 14.44 11.03
N ILE A 27 0.34 14.61 9.98
CA ILE A 27 1.60 15.39 10.05
C ILE A 27 1.29 16.86 10.41
N ILE A 28 0.27 17.46 9.81
CA ILE A 28 -0.16 18.81 10.14
C ILE A 28 -0.60 18.88 11.60
N GLY A 29 -1.36 17.89 12.09
CA GLY A 29 -1.75 17.78 13.50
C GLY A 29 -0.55 17.68 14.45
N CYS A 30 0.44 16.84 14.10
CA CYS A 30 1.68 16.75 14.87
C CYS A 30 2.47 18.05 14.86
N ALA A 31 2.53 18.75 13.71
CA ALA A 31 3.17 20.07 13.62
C ALA A 31 2.48 21.11 14.52
N TYR A 32 1.16 21.11 14.55
CA TYR A 32 0.40 21.94 15.49
C TYR A 32 0.67 21.55 16.96
N GLY A 33 0.85 20.25 17.23
CA GLY A 33 1.20 19.74 18.56
C GLY A 33 2.47 20.36 19.14
N PHE A 34 3.45 20.76 18.31
CA PHE A 34 4.64 21.49 18.79
C PHE A 34 4.29 22.88 19.37
N THR A 35 3.24 23.53 18.91
CA THR A 35 2.83 24.84 19.41
C THR A 35 2.13 24.75 20.76
N ILE A 36 1.49 23.60 21.06
CA ILE A 36 0.73 23.33 22.28
C ILE A 36 1.35 22.22 23.14
N LYS A 37 2.66 22.00 23.02
CA LYS A 37 3.37 20.87 23.66
C LYS A 37 3.21 20.81 25.17
N GLU A 38 3.11 21.97 25.85
CA GLU A 38 2.93 22.07 27.30
C GLU A 38 1.52 21.62 27.71
N ASP A 39 0.50 22.07 26.98
CA ASP A 39 -0.90 21.65 27.19
C ASP A 39 -1.08 20.16 26.91
N LEU A 40 -0.43 19.66 25.86
CA LEU A 40 -0.41 18.23 25.51
C LEU A 40 0.23 17.39 26.63
N TYR A 41 1.34 17.85 27.18
CA TYR A 41 1.99 17.17 28.30
C TYR A 41 1.05 17.08 29.50
N GLN A 42 0.40 18.20 29.90
CA GLN A 42 -0.57 18.24 31.00
C GLN A 42 -1.74 17.23 30.73
N GLN A 43 -2.32 17.25 29.55
CA GLN A 43 -3.39 16.33 29.18
C GLN A 43 -2.97 14.86 29.26
N LEU A 44 -1.76 14.53 28.83
CA LEU A 44 -1.22 13.16 28.88
C LEU A 44 -1.02 12.71 30.34
N VAL A 45 -0.48 13.59 31.20
CA VAL A 45 -0.32 13.31 32.63
C VAL A 45 -1.67 13.12 33.31
N ASP A 46 -2.65 13.97 33.01
CA ASP A 46 -4.02 13.89 33.55
C ASP A 46 -4.74 12.59 33.12
N GLN A 47 -4.42 12.06 31.95
CA GLN A 47 -4.91 10.76 31.46
C GLN A 47 -4.14 9.56 32.00
N GLY A 48 -3.15 9.79 32.86
CA GLY A 48 -2.34 8.74 33.49
C GLY A 48 -1.26 8.16 32.57
N ALA A 49 -0.87 8.86 31.50
CA ALA A 49 0.23 8.45 30.65
C ALA A 49 1.57 8.64 31.40
N SER A 50 2.48 7.67 31.26
CA SER A 50 3.82 7.72 31.86
C SER A 50 4.77 8.58 31.01
N VAL A 51 4.50 9.87 30.91
CA VAL A 51 5.34 10.85 30.20
C VAL A 51 6.11 11.66 31.25
N ALA A 52 7.44 11.62 31.21
CA ALA A 52 8.28 12.22 32.24
C ALA A 52 8.50 13.72 32.05
N SER A 53 8.45 14.22 30.82
CA SER A 53 8.74 15.63 30.51
C SER A 53 8.13 16.11 29.19
N VAL A 54 8.11 17.42 28.98
CA VAL A 54 7.69 18.04 27.72
C VAL A 54 8.61 17.65 26.57
N GLU A 55 9.90 17.44 26.84
CA GLU A 55 10.89 16.98 25.84
C GLU A 55 10.54 15.58 25.32
N GLU A 56 9.99 14.73 26.17
CA GLU A 56 9.53 13.40 25.76
C GLU A 56 8.32 13.50 24.83
N VAL A 57 7.38 14.41 25.09
CA VAL A 57 6.26 14.70 24.17
C VAL A 57 6.76 15.17 22.81
N VAL A 58 7.74 16.06 22.80
CA VAL A 58 8.39 16.52 21.56
C VAL A 58 9.06 15.36 20.82
N GLY A 59 9.75 14.48 21.53
CA GLY A 59 10.35 13.26 20.96
C GLY A 59 9.31 12.34 20.30
N LEU A 60 8.17 12.13 20.95
CA LEU A 60 7.06 11.35 20.41
C LEU A 60 6.45 11.99 19.15
N LEU A 61 6.27 13.31 19.15
CA LEU A 61 5.77 14.04 17.97
C LEU A 61 6.74 13.90 16.77
N ILE A 62 8.05 14.02 17.00
CA ILE A 62 9.05 13.82 15.94
C ILE A 62 9.02 12.38 15.42
N ALA A 63 8.98 11.39 16.32
CA ALA A 63 8.90 9.99 15.94
C ALA A 63 7.64 9.69 15.11
N ALA A 64 6.49 10.27 15.51
CA ALA A 64 5.24 10.14 14.77
C ALA A 64 5.34 10.73 13.35
N ILE A 65 5.92 11.93 13.20
CA ILE A 65 6.12 12.56 11.88
C ILE A 65 7.02 11.69 11.00
N VAL A 66 8.12 11.17 11.53
CA VAL A 66 9.03 10.29 10.77
C VAL A 66 8.30 9.03 10.32
N ALA A 67 7.54 8.38 11.21
CA ALA A 67 6.76 7.19 10.88
C ALA A 67 5.69 7.48 9.80
N LEU A 68 5.00 8.61 9.89
CA LEU A 68 4.01 9.03 8.88
C LEU A 68 4.65 9.33 7.52
N CYS A 69 5.83 9.95 7.51
CA CYS A 69 6.59 10.16 6.26
C CYS A 69 6.98 8.84 5.59
N ILE A 70 7.45 7.86 6.37
CA ILE A 70 7.76 6.52 5.86
C ILE A 70 6.51 5.85 5.30
N ALA A 71 5.36 5.95 6.01
CA ALA A 71 4.09 5.40 5.55
C ALA A 71 3.66 6.02 4.21
N ILE A 72 3.78 7.33 4.03
CA ILE A 72 3.48 8.02 2.77
C ILE A 72 4.37 7.49 1.63
N VAL A 73 5.66 7.30 1.87
CA VAL A 73 6.59 6.76 0.86
C VAL A 73 6.18 5.35 0.44
N ILE A 74 5.84 4.48 1.39
CA ILE A 74 5.38 3.11 1.12
C ILE A 74 4.09 3.14 0.28
N GLU A 75 3.11 3.98 0.62
CA GLU A 75 1.86 4.09 -0.12
C GLU A 75 2.08 4.68 -1.53
N ALA A 76 3.00 5.63 -1.70
CA ALA A 76 3.36 6.17 -3.01
C ALA A 76 3.98 5.08 -3.92
N VAL A 77 4.89 4.26 -3.37
CA VAL A 77 5.47 3.12 -4.09
C VAL A 77 4.37 2.12 -4.49
N ARG A 78 3.44 1.80 -3.60
CA ARG A 78 2.29 0.93 -3.90
C ARG A 78 1.46 1.47 -5.05
N LEU A 79 1.13 2.77 -5.06
CA LEU A 79 0.35 3.39 -6.13
C LEU A 79 1.02 3.25 -7.51
N VAL A 80 2.35 3.40 -7.59
CA VAL A 80 3.12 3.19 -8.82
C VAL A 80 3.01 1.74 -9.29
N PHE A 81 3.21 0.77 -8.38
CA PHE A 81 3.16 -0.65 -8.74
C PHE A 81 1.75 -1.15 -9.03
N VAL A 82 0.71 -0.59 -8.42
CA VAL A 82 -0.69 -0.87 -8.76
C VAL A 82 -1.00 -0.49 -10.21
N GLY A 83 -0.51 0.66 -10.68
CA GLY A 83 -0.66 1.06 -12.08
C GLY A 83 -0.02 0.03 -13.03
N LYS A 84 1.21 -0.40 -12.73
CA LYS A 84 1.92 -1.42 -13.49
C LYS A 84 1.23 -2.79 -13.42
N ALA A 85 0.75 -3.20 -12.25
CA ALA A 85 0.06 -4.47 -12.06
C ALA A 85 -1.28 -4.53 -12.80
N LEU A 86 -2.02 -3.42 -12.87
CA LEU A 86 -3.24 -3.32 -13.67
C LEU A 86 -2.97 -3.50 -15.16
N ALA A 87 -1.89 -2.90 -15.67
CA ALA A 87 -1.46 -3.10 -17.06
C ALA A 87 -0.97 -4.54 -17.30
N ALA A 88 -0.28 -5.13 -16.33
CA ALA A 88 0.26 -6.49 -16.41
C ALA A 88 -0.81 -7.59 -16.37
N LEU A 89 -2.07 -7.31 -16.00
CA LEU A 89 -3.16 -8.29 -16.00
C LEU A 89 -3.50 -8.82 -17.40
N ASP A 90 -3.10 -8.12 -18.45
CA ASP A 90 -3.29 -8.51 -19.84
C ASP A 90 -2.05 -9.15 -20.48
N THR A 91 -0.97 -9.29 -19.70
CA THR A 91 0.33 -9.82 -20.14
C THR A 91 0.76 -11.04 -19.30
N THR A 92 1.96 -11.53 -19.54
CA THR A 92 2.61 -12.60 -18.75
C THR A 92 3.55 -12.05 -17.67
N GLU A 93 3.56 -10.73 -17.48
CA GLU A 93 4.49 -10.06 -16.56
C GLU A 93 4.08 -10.29 -15.09
N LYS A 94 4.96 -10.95 -14.33
CA LYS A 94 4.73 -11.31 -12.91
C LYS A 94 5.30 -10.31 -11.91
N LYS A 95 6.34 -9.55 -12.32
CA LYS A 95 7.11 -8.67 -11.42
C LYS A 95 6.25 -7.68 -10.61
N PRO A 96 5.30 -6.91 -11.21
CA PRO A 96 4.50 -5.95 -10.46
C PRO A 96 3.62 -6.61 -9.38
N HIS A 97 3.11 -7.80 -9.67
CA HIS A 97 2.27 -8.57 -8.74
C HIS A 97 3.10 -9.09 -7.56
N ILE A 98 4.34 -9.56 -7.81
CA ILE A 98 5.25 -10.03 -6.75
C ILE A 98 5.63 -8.86 -5.82
N VAL A 99 5.98 -7.71 -6.40
CA VAL A 99 6.34 -6.53 -5.58
C VAL A 99 5.19 -6.09 -4.69
N LEU A 100 3.96 -6.02 -5.22
CA LEU A 100 2.78 -5.67 -4.43
C LEU A 100 2.46 -6.71 -3.36
N LEU A 101 2.66 -8.01 -3.66
CA LEU A 101 2.48 -9.08 -2.69
C LEU A 101 3.45 -8.90 -1.51
N VAL A 102 4.74 -8.70 -1.79
CA VAL A 102 5.76 -8.49 -0.76
C VAL A 102 5.45 -7.24 0.06
N LEU A 103 5.14 -6.12 -0.59
CA LEU A 103 4.77 -4.87 0.10
C LEU A 103 3.52 -5.02 0.96
N SER A 104 2.56 -5.86 0.55
CA SER A 104 1.34 -6.11 1.34
C SER A 104 1.62 -6.94 2.59
N VAL A 105 2.58 -7.87 2.52
CA VAL A 105 2.98 -8.71 3.66
C VAL A 105 3.87 -7.93 4.63
N VAL A 106 4.87 -7.20 4.11
CA VAL A 106 5.87 -6.50 4.95
C VAL A 106 5.27 -5.29 5.65
N ALA A 107 4.38 -4.56 4.99
CA ALA A 107 3.79 -3.34 5.54
C ALA A 107 2.40 -3.55 6.17
N ASP A 108 1.96 -4.79 6.35
CA ASP A 108 0.78 -5.27 7.11
C ASP A 108 -0.52 -4.48 6.92
N THR A 109 -0.86 -4.09 5.68
CA THR A 109 -1.91 -3.08 5.59
C THR A 109 -2.99 -3.28 4.55
N SER A 110 -2.85 -4.16 3.57
CA SER A 110 -3.90 -4.25 2.55
C SER A 110 -4.16 -5.65 2.05
N ILE A 111 -5.16 -6.27 2.66
CA ILE A 111 -5.72 -7.53 2.18
C ILE A 111 -6.16 -7.44 0.71
N PHE A 112 -6.57 -6.25 0.24
CA PHE A 112 -6.96 -6.02 -1.15
C PHE A 112 -5.79 -6.22 -2.11
N TYR A 113 -4.61 -5.66 -1.81
CA TYR A 113 -3.42 -5.83 -2.64
C TYR A 113 -2.87 -7.24 -2.57
N LEU A 114 -2.94 -7.88 -1.40
CA LEU A 114 -2.52 -9.27 -1.22
C LEU A 114 -3.36 -10.20 -2.11
N LEU A 115 -4.68 -10.14 -2.01
CA LEU A 115 -5.57 -10.95 -2.82
C LEU A 115 -5.47 -10.62 -4.32
N ALA A 116 -5.40 -9.33 -4.66
CA ALA A 116 -5.24 -8.88 -6.04
C ALA A 116 -3.94 -9.40 -6.67
N SER A 117 -2.86 -9.41 -5.91
CA SER A 117 -1.53 -9.87 -6.35
C SER A 117 -1.51 -11.38 -6.56
N ILE A 118 -2.13 -12.15 -5.65
CA ILE A 118 -2.27 -13.60 -5.82
C ILE A 118 -3.06 -13.91 -7.10
N PHE A 119 -4.21 -13.27 -7.30
CA PHE A 119 -5.01 -13.46 -8.52
C PHE A 119 -4.26 -13.01 -9.78
N GLY A 120 -3.50 -11.89 -9.69
CA GLY A 120 -2.65 -11.41 -10.79
C GLY A 120 -1.59 -12.43 -11.20
N LEU A 121 -0.93 -13.06 -10.23
CA LEU A 121 0.06 -14.11 -10.49
C LEU A 121 -0.55 -15.36 -11.15
N ILE A 122 -1.74 -15.77 -10.71
CA ILE A 122 -2.47 -16.90 -11.31
C ILE A 122 -2.82 -16.57 -12.75
N ILE A 123 -3.31 -15.35 -13.04
CA ILE A 123 -3.65 -14.91 -14.40
C ILE A 123 -2.41 -14.86 -15.28
N ALA A 124 -1.30 -14.30 -14.80
CA ALA A 124 -0.04 -14.27 -15.55
C ALA A 124 0.45 -15.67 -15.93
N ASN A 125 0.33 -16.64 -15.01
CA ASN A 125 0.65 -18.05 -15.29
C ASN A 125 -0.32 -18.69 -16.30
N GLN A 126 -1.60 -18.33 -16.29
CA GLN A 126 -2.57 -18.81 -17.26
C GLN A 126 -2.29 -18.24 -18.66
N ASN A 127 -1.97 -16.95 -18.75
CA ASN A 127 -1.62 -16.29 -20.02
C ASN A 127 -0.33 -16.89 -20.63
N GLU A 128 0.62 -17.31 -19.79
CA GLU A 128 1.85 -17.98 -20.26
C GLU A 128 1.59 -19.36 -20.90
N LYS A 129 0.55 -20.07 -20.45
CA LYS A 129 0.19 -21.40 -20.96
C LYS A 129 -0.66 -21.37 -22.24
N GLN A 130 -1.36 -20.27 -22.54
CA GLN A 130 -2.24 -20.15 -23.71
C GLN A 130 -1.55 -19.95 -25.06
N PRO A 131 -0.35 -19.36 -25.22
CA PRO A 131 0.28 -19.17 -26.53
C PRO A 131 0.60 -20.47 -27.26
N GLN A 132 0.68 -21.62 -26.59
CA GLN A 132 1.03 -22.90 -27.20
C GLN A 132 -0.15 -23.60 -27.89
N GLN A 133 -1.41 -23.21 -27.66
CA GLN A 133 -2.56 -23.88 -28.28
C GLN A 133 -2.99 -23.28 -29.62
N VAL A 134 -2.64 -22.03 -29.92
CA VAL A 134 -3.07 -21.39 -31.19
C VAL A 134 -2.16 -21.76 -32.38
N GLN A 135 -0.92 -22.19 -32.15
CA GLN A 135 0.00 -22.55 -33.22
C GLN A 135 -0.16 -24.01 -33.75
N THR A 136 -0.92 -24.84 -33.04
CA THR A 136 -1.08 -26.27 -33.47
C THR A 136 -2.31 -26.50 -34.33
N THR A 137 -3.21 -25.53 -34.51
CA THR A 137 -4.47 -25.74 -35.27
C THR A 137 -4.39 -25.24 -36.70
N ASP A 138 -3.42 -24.40 -37.07
CA ASP A 138 -3.28 -23.88 -38.45
C ASP A 138 -2.32 -24.70 -39.36
N GLY A 139 -1.78 -25.82 -38.84
CA GLY A 139 -0.81 -26.66 -39.56
C GLY A 139 -1.41 -27.85 -40.35
N ASN A 140 -2.74 -28.07 -40.33
CA ASN A 140 -3.36 -29.27 -40.95
C ASN A 140 -4.50 -28.95 -41.93
N LEU A 141 -4.32 -27.93 -42.75
CA LEU A 141 -5.16 -27.74 -43.95
C LEU A 141 -4.27 -27.44 -45.17
N GLN A 142 -3.62 -28.48 -45.68
CA GLN A 142 -3.16 -28.59 -47.06
C GLN A 142 -3.29 -30.04 -47.50
#